data_9703518306bc1012aad18c905f2623f7
#
_entry.id   9703518306bc1012aad18c905f2623f7
#
_cell.length_a   1.000
_cell.length_b   1.000
_cell.length_c   1.000
_cell.angle_alpha   90.00
_cell.angle_beta   90.00
_cell.angle_gamma   90.00
#
_symmetry.space_group_name_H-M   'P 1'
#
loop_
_entity.id
_entity.type
_entity.pdbx_description
1 polymer ?
#
loop_
_entity_poly.entity_id
_entity_poly.type
_entity_poly.pdbx_seq_one_letter_code
_entity_poly.pdbx_strand_id
1 'polypeptide(L)'
;MLKRIRSLVSNSDYIEKYDDALSESECNLLINLYEKSEKISSGYIHFDGVKQLAPHIKKGEELKSMRFSNGDSISNIILPKLKSCITQYSTKYKGLDILSPWRYDDQYSFKKFEFADDGYKEWHTEQGAGNISTRILAWMFYLNNAKSGTDFLYYPTVKAKKGRCIIWPASWSHIHKSSPNKGIKYIISGWISYQ
;
A
#
# COMPACT_ATOMS: atom_id res chain seq x y z
N MET A 1 -8.24 27.71 -15.09
CA MET A 1 -8.23 26.38 -14.44
C MET A 1 -6.82 25.94 -14.05
N LEU A 2 -5.87 25.82 -14.97
CA LEU A 2 -4.47 25.37 -14.70
C LEU A 2 -3.71 26.20 -13.67
N LYS A 3 -3.83 27.55 -13.66
CA LYS A 3 -3.18 28.41 -12.65
C LYS A 3 -3.67 28.12 -11.23
N ARG A 4 -4.97 27.81 -11.05
CA ARG A 4 -5.58 27.49 -9.74
C ARG A 4 -5.15 26.11 -9.24
N ILE A 5 -4.99 25.14 -10.14
CA ILE A 5 -4.44 23.81 -9.80
C ILE A 5 -2.99 23.93 -9.32
N ARG A 6 -2.14 24.70 -10.02
CA ARG A 6 -0.74 24.93 -9.62
C ARG A 6 -0.61 25.54 -8.22
N SER A 7 -1.49 26.48 -7.84
CA SER A 7 -1.45 27.10 -6.50
C SER A 7 -1.84 26.15 -5.37
N LEU A 8 -2.65 25.13 -5.65
CA LEU A 8 -3.13 24.17 -4.63
C LEU A 8 -2.11 23.06 -4.33
N VAL A 9 -1.20 22.75 -5.25
CA VAL A 9 -0.27 21.60 -5.13
C VAL A 9 1.21 22.00 -5.30
N SER A 10 1.53 23.28 -5.28
CA SER A 10 2.90 23.77 -5.58
C SER A 10 4.00 23.22 -4.67
N ASN A 11 3.65 22.70 -3.48
CA ASN A 11 4.56 22.08 -2.51
C ASN A 11 4.09 20.68 -2.07
N SER A 12 3.27 20.00 -2.87
CA SER A 12 2.79 18.68 -2.51
C SER A 12 3.83 17.61 -2.82
N ASP A 13 4.01 16.71 -1.86
CA ASP A 13 4.80 15.49 -2.04
C ASP A 13 3.99 14.34 -2.68
N TYR A 14 2.72 14.57 -3.01
CA TYR A 14 1.78 13.58 -3.55
C TYR A 14 1.60 12.33 -2.66
N ILE A 15 2.08 12.36 -1.41
CA ILE A 15 1.88 11.30 -0.42
C ILE A 15 0.74 11.71 0.49
N GLU A 16 -0.44 11.15 0.30
CA GLU A 16 -1.61 11.46 1.13
C GLU A 16 -1.77 10.46 2.26
N LYS A 17 -2.16 10.99 3.41
CA LYS A 17 -2.43 10.23 4.64
C LYS A 17 -3.87 10.47 5.05
N TYR A 18 -4.67 9.41 5.07
CA TYR A 18 -6.05 9.42 5.51
C TYR A 18 -6.12 8.71 6.85
N ASP A 19 -6.10 9.48 7.93
CA ASP A 19 -6.25 8.94 9.28
C ASP A 19 -7.69 8.48 9.48
N ASP A 20 -7.85 7.43 10.28
CA ASP A 20 -9.15 6.85 10.62
C ASP A 20 -9.98 6.38 9.39
N ALA A 21 -9.28 6.07 8.27
CA ALA A 21 -9.89 5.47 7.09
C ALA A 21 -10.52 4.09 7.39
N LEU A 22 -9.93 3.35 8.32
CA LEU A 22 -10.54 2.18 8.97
C LEU A 22 -10.78 2.49 10.43
N SER A 23 -11.93 2.07 10.95
CA SER A 23 -12.22 2.11 12.38
C SER A 23 -11.35 1.11 13.16
N GLU A 24 -11.25 1.28 14.47
CA GLU A 24 -10.54 0.35 15.34
C GLU A 24 -11.12 -1.07 15.25
N SER A 25 -12.45 -1.20 15.23
CA SER A 25 -13.13 -2.50 15.11
C SER A 25 -12.84 -3.18 13.78
N GLU A 26 -12.82 -2.45 12.66
CA GLU A 26 -12.45 -2.98 11.35
C GLU A 26 -10.99 -3.45 11.32
N CYS A 27 -10.06 -2.68 11.88
CA CYS A 27 -8.67 -3.08 12.00
C CYS A 27 -8.50 -4.37 12.80
N ASN A 28 -9.15 -4.46 13.96
CA ASN A 28 -9.10 -5.63 14.83
C ASN A 28 -9.71 -6.86 14.14
N LEU A 29 -10.82 -6.68 13.41
CA LEU A 29 -11.45 -7.76 12.63
C LEU A 29 -10.52 -8.27 11.53
N LEU A 30 -9.89 -7.37 10.78
CA LEU A 30 -8.93 -7.73 9.72
C LEU A 30 -7.74 -8.51 10.28
N ILE A 31 -7.14 -8.05 11.39
CA ILE A 31 -6.05 -8.78 12.07
C ILE A 31 -6.51 -10.18 12.50
N ASN A 32 -7.71 -10.29 13.09
CA ASN A 32 -8.24 -11.58 13.50
C ASN A 32 -8.49 -12.54 12.31
N LEU A 33 -8.95 -12.02 11.16
CA LEU A 33 -9.07 -12.79 9.92
C LEU A 33 -7.71 -13.27 9.41
N TYR A 34 -6.67 -12.44 9.53
CA TYR A 34 -5.30 -12.81 9.20
C TYR A 34 -4.82 -13.97 10.09
N GLU A 35 -4.87 -13.79 11.41
CA GLU A 35 -4.33 -14.76 12.38
C GLU A 35 -5.05 -16.13 12.35
N LYS A 36 -6.30 -16.16 11.92
CA LYS A 36 -7.08 -17.41 11.75
C LYS A 36 -6.87 -18.07 10.38
N SER A 37 -6.12 -17.45 9.48
CA SER A 37 -5.96 -17.98 8.13
C SER A 37 -4.89 -19.08 8.07
N GLU A 38 -5.23 -20.21 7.44
CA GLU A 38 -4.26 -21.27 7.10
C GLU A 38 -3.45 -20.95 5.83
N LYS A 39 -3.74 -19.83 5.16
CA LYS A 39 -3.11 -19.44 3.89
C LYS A 39 -1.86 -18.58 4.07
N ILE A 40 -1.26 -18.54 5.25
CA ILE A 40 -0.07 -17.76 5.55
C ILE A 40 1.16 -18.42 4.91
N SER A 41 2.05 -17.62 4.36
CA SER A 41 3.35 -18.04 3.82
C SER A 41 4.40 -16.96 4.00
N SER A 42 5.67 -17.35 3.88
CA SER A 42 6.77 -16.39 3.79
C SER A 42 6.56 -15.44 2.62
N GLY A 43 6.93 -14.18 2.79
CA GLY A 43 6.85 -13.18 1.73
C GLY A 43 7.84 -13.48 0.59
N TYR A 44 7.37 -13.33 -0.65
CA TYR A 44 8.15 -13.56 -1.87
C TYR A 44 8.42 -12.24 -2.59
N ILE A 45 9.48 -12.22 -3.39
CA ILE A 45 9.69 -11.24 -4.46
C ILE A 45 9.47 -11.89 -5.82
N HIS A 46 9.23 -11.06 -6.84
CA HIS A 46 9.30 -11.49 -8.23
C HIS A 46 10.54 -10.85 -8.87
N PHE A 47 11.42 -11.66 -9.40
CA PHE A 47 12.60 -11.22 -10.12
C PHE A 47 12.62 -11.91 -11.50
N ASP A 48 12.66 -11.14 -12.57
CA ASP A 48 12.55 -11.62 -13.97
C ASP A 48 11.33 -12.54 -14.19
N GLY A 49 10.19 -12.20 -13.57
CA GLY A 49 8.95 -12.97 -13.65
C GLY A 49 8.93 -14.25 -12.80
N VAL A 50 10.03 -14.59 -12.13
CA VAL A 50 10.13 -15.76 -11.26
C VAL A 50 9.85 -15.38 -9.81
N LYS A 51 8.94 -16.13 -9.18
CA LYS A 51 8.63 -16.00 -7.74
C LYS A 51 9.72 -16.70 -6.93
N GLN A 52 10.40 -15.96 -6.05
CA GLN A 52 11.46 -16.53 -5.23
C GLN A 52 11.50 -15.93 -3.82
N LEU A 53 12.04 -16.69 -2.87
CA LEU A 53 12.36 -16.23 -1.53
C LEU A 53 13.68 -15.45 -1.57
N ALA A 54 13.65 -14.22 -1.06
CA ALA A 54 14.84 -13.39 -0.91
C ALA A 54 14.76 -12.64 0.43
N PRO A 55 15.04 -13.31 1.57
CA PRO A 55 14.86 -12.72 2.90
C PRO A 55 15.76 -11.50 3.16
N HIS A 56 16.85 -11.34 2.40
CA HIS A 56 17.69 -10.15 2.44
C HIS A 56 17.02 -8.92 1.82
N ILE A 57 16.05 -9.12 0.90
CA ILE A 57 15.28 -8.06 0.25
C ILE A 57 13.93 -7.86 0.96
N LYS A 58 13.16 -8.95 1.10
CA LYS A 58 11.81 -8.94 1.70
C LYS A 58 11.67 -10.10 2.67
N LYS A 59 11.34 -9.78 3.92
CA LYS A 59 11.09 -10.76 4.99
C LYS A 59 9.78 -10.44 5.70
N GLY A 60 9.07 -11.45 6.17
CA GLY A 60 7.79 -11.36 6.86
C GLY A 60 6.83 -12.41 6.34
N GLU A 61 5.62 -12.38 6.87
CA GLU A 61 4.55 -13.28 6.48
C GLU A 61 3.51 -12.57 5.63
N GLU A 62 2.87 -13.30 4.71
CA GLU A 62 1.77 -12.78 3.88
C GLU A 62 0.71 -13.81 3.61
N LEU A 63 -0.55 -13.38 3.46
CA LEU A 63 -1.62 -14.21 2.93
C LEU A 63 -1.38 -14.47 1.45
N LYS A 64 -1.52 -15.74 1.05
CA LYS A 64 -1.31 -16.18 -0.34
C LYS A 64 -2.42 -15.66 -1.25
N SER A 65 -2.02 -15.15 -2.41
CA SER A 65 -2.89 -14.92 -3.58
C SER A 65 -4.18 -14.14 -3.27
N MET A 66 -4.07 -13.06 -2.48
CA MET A 66 -5.22 -12.23 -2.16
C MET A 66 -5.73 -11.47 -3.38
N ARG A 67 -7.04 -11.60 -3.65
CA ARG A 67 -7.75 -10.86 -4.69
C ARG A 67 -9.05 -10.31 -4.15
N PHE A 68 -9.42 -9.12 -4.61
CA PHE A 68 -10.76 -8.59 -4.33
C PHE A 68 -11.83 -9.48 -4.97
N SER A 69 -12.78 -9.92 -4.18
CA SER A 69 -13.90 -10.75 -4.63
C SER A 69 -15.18 -10.43 -3.88
N ASN A 70 -16.30 -10.61 -4.55
CA ASN A 70 -17.61 -10.46 -3.91
C ASN A 70 -17.80 -11.54 -2.84
N GLY A 71 -18.32 -11.13 -1.66
CA GLY A 71 -18.57 -12.02 -0.54
C GLY A 71 -17.34 -12.30 0.35
N ASP A 72 -16.13 -11.88 -0.06
CA ASP A 72 -14.95 -11.99 0.80
C ASP A 72 -14.97 -10.92 1.89
N SER A 73 -14.79 -11.34 3.16
CA SER A 73 -14.88 -10.43 4.30
C SER A 73 -13.84 -9.31 4.28
N ILE A 74 -12.62 -9.59 3.84
CA ILE A 74 -11.55 -8.58 3.73
C ILE A 74 -11.88 -7.59 2.63
N SER A 75 -12.29 -8.07 1.46
CA SER A 75 -12.70 -7.24 0.32
C SER A 75 -13.86 -6.32 0.65
N ASN A 76 -14.87 -6.83 1.38
CA ASN A 76 -16.05 -6.05 1.80
C ASN A 76 -15.70 -4.90 2.75
N ILE A 77 -14.63 -5.04 3.54
CA ILE A 77 -14.15 -3.97 4.43
C ILE A 77 -13.24 -2.99 3.66
N ILE A 78 -12.24 -3.52 2.98
CA ILE A 78 -11.16 -2.69 2.40
C ILE A 78 -11.64 -1.89 1.19
N LEU A 79 -12.38 -2.50 0.27
CA LEU A 79 -12.69 -1.89 -1.02
C LEU A 79 -13.52 -0.60 -0.92
N PRO A 80 -14.57 -0.49 -0.09
CA PRO A 80 -15.29 0.78 0.11
C PRO A 80 -14.41 1.88 0.68
N LYS A 81 -13.54 1.55 1.64
CA LYS A 81 -12.62 2.50 2.28
C LYS A 81 -11.55 2.99 1.31
N LEU A 82 -10.97 2.08 0.54
CA LEU A 82 -10.02 2.42 -0.51
C LEU A 82 -10.66 3.35 -1.56
N LYS A 83 -11.88 3.03 -2.02
CA LYS A 83 -12.62 3.88 -2.97
C LYS A 83 -12.80 5.29 -2.42
N SER A 84 -13.18 5.43 -1.14
CA SER A 84 -13.32 6.73 -0.48
C SER A 84 -12.00 7.51 -0.47
N CYS A 85 -10.88 6.87 -0.08
CA CYS A 85 -9.56 7.50 -0.06
C CYS A 85 -9.09 7.91 -1.46
N ILE A 86 -9.26 7.05 -2.47
CA ILE A 86 -8.89 7.33 -3.86
C ILE A 86 -9.75 8.48 -4.43
N THR A 87 -11.03 8.56 -4.10
CA THR A 87 -11.90 9.67 -4.51
C THR A 87 -11.39 11.00 -3.94
N GLN A 88 -11.00 11.03 -2.68
CA GLN A 88 -10.40 12.22 -2.05
C GLN A 88 -9.07 12.59 -2.72
N TYR A 89 -8.22 11.58 -3.00
CA TYR A 89 -6.96 11.76 -3.67
C TYR A 89 -7.14 12.36 -5.08
N SER A 90 -8.00 11.79 -5.91
CA SER A 90 -8.29 12.28 -7.26
C SER A 90 -8.97 13.66 -7.26
N THR A 91 -9.78 13.96 -6.25
CA THR A 91 -10.37 15.29 -6.07
C THR A 91 -9.30 16.34 -5.82
N LYS A 92 -8.27 16.02 -5.04
CA LYS A 92 -7.13 16.91 -4.77
C LYS A 92 -6.21 17.02 -5.97
N TYR A 93 -5.89 15.92 -6.62
CA TYR A 93 -4.93 15.82 -7.72
C TYR A 93 -5.62 15.62 -9.07
N LYS A 94 -6.23 16.69 -9.57
CA LYS A 94 -7.01 16.70 -10.83
C LYS A 94 -6.22 16.28 -12.07
N GLY A 95 -4.89 16.17 -11.99
CA GLY A 95 -4.08 15.58 -13.05
C GLY A 95 -4.46 14.13 -13.37
N LEU A 96 -5.04 13.39 -12.42
CA LEU A 96 -5.52 12.03 -12.66
C LEU A 96 -6.71 11.98 -13.64
N ASP A 97 -7.49 13.05 -13.76
CA ASP A 97 -8.65 13.12 -14.66
C ASP A 97 -8.27 13.15 -16.15
N ILE A 98 -6.99 13.49 -16.46
CA ILE A 98 -6.47 13.54 -17.85
C ILE A 98 -5.68 12.29 -18.24
N LEU A 99 -5.51 11.35 -17.33
CA LEU A 99 -4.84 10.09 -17.62
C LEU A 99 -5.75 9.17 -18.45
N SER A 100 -5.14 8.19 -19.11
CA SER A 100 -5.88 7.06 -19.68
C SER A 100 -6.71 6.36 -18.60
N PRO A 101 -7.81 5.66 -18.98
CA PRO A 101 -8.62 4.95 -18.00
C PRO A 101 -7.77 4.06 -17.09
N TRP A 102 -8.06 4.11 -15.80
CA TRP A 102 -7.37 3.34 -14.78
C TRP A 102 -8.36 2.58 -13.90
N ARG A 103 -7.86 1.58 -13.19
CA ARG A 103 -8.65 0.67 -12.35
C ARG A 103 -7.92 0.33 -11.05
N TYR A 104 -8.66 -0.19 -10.11
CA TYR A 104 -8.10 -0.89 -8.95
C TYR A 104 -7.54 -2.23 -9.44
N ASP A 105 -6.30 -2.54 -9.09
CA ASP A 105 -5.80 -3.89 -9.28
C ASP A 105 -6.64 -4.85 -8.43
N ASP A 106 -6.97 -6.00 -9.00
CA ASP A 106 -7.70 -7.03 -8.29
C ASP A 106 -6.83 -7.71 -7.22
N GLN A 107 -5.51 -7.68 -7.39
CA GLN A 107 -4.56 -8.26 -6.45
C GLN A 107 -4.16 -7.26 -5.37
N TYR A 108 -4.04 -7.76 -4.15
CA TYR A 108 -3.49 -7.02 -3.02
C TYR A 108 -2.67 -7.95 -2.12
N SER A 109 -1.89 -7.37 -1.22
CA SER A 109 -1.09 -8.11 -0.25
C SER A 109 -1.56 -7.81 1.15
N PHE A 110 -1.70 -8.84 1.99
CA PHE A 110 -1.93 -8.69 3.42
C PHE A 110 -0.72 -9.30 4.15
N LYS A 111 0.02 -8.47 4.88
CA LYS A 111 1.33 -8.83 5.43
C LYS A 111 1.39 -8.57 6.93
N LYS A 112 2.15 -9.46 7.61
CA LYS A 112 2.59 -9.31 8.99
C LYS A 112 4.11 -9.22 9.03
N PHE A 113 4.60 -8.24 9.77
CA PHE A 113 6.00 -8.06 10.09
C PHE A 113 6.14 -8.12 11.61
N GLU A 114 6.83 -9.10 12.12
CA GLU A 114 6.93 -9.38 13.56
C GLU A 114 8.32 -9.09 14.11
N PHE A 115 9.35 -9.45 13.36
CA PHE A 115 10.73 -9.32 13.78
C PHE A 115 11.36 -7.98 13.34
N ALA A 116 12.46 -7.60 14.02
CA ALA A 116 13.12 -6.31 13.75
C ALA A 116 13.63 -6.17 12.31
N ASP A 117 13.99 -7.26 11.67
CA ASP A 117 14.48 -7.33 10.30
C ASP A 117 13.38 -7.65 9.26
N ASP A 118 12.11 -7.70 9.66
CA ASP A 118 11.00 -7.88 8.76
C ASP A 118 10.65 -6.58 8.02
N GLY A 119 10.27 -6.73 6.75
CA GLY A 119 9.90 -5.64 5.87
C GLY A 119 10.42 -5.84 4.45
N TYR A 120 10.10 -4.92 3.57
CA TYR A 120 10.81 -4.75 2.29
C TYR A 120 12.00 -3.83 2.56
N LYS A 121 13.21 -4.38 2.60
CA LYS A 121 14.39 -3.71 3.14
C LYS A 121 15.12 -2.84 2.12
N GLU A 122 14.99 -3.22 0.84
CA GLU A 122 15.64 -2.49 -0.24
C GLU A 122 14.79 -1.33 -0.73
N TRP A 123 15.48 -0.27 -1.15
CA TRP A 123 14.84 0.85 -1.83
C TRP A 123 14.23 0.39 -3.15
N HIS A 124 12.93 0.61 -3.35
CA HIS A 124 12.23 0.16 -4.56
C HIS A 124 11.12 1.13 -4.97
N THR A 125 10.64 0.93 -6.18
CA THR A 125 9.43 1.54 -6.73
C THR A 125 8.36 0.47 -6.90
N GLU A 126 7.11 0.88 -6.95
CA GLU A 126 6.01 -0.02 -7.26
C GLU A 126 5.79 -0.17 -8.78
N GLN A 127 6.26 0.79 -9.57
CA GLN A 127 6.26 0.75 -11.03
C GLN A 127 7.64 0.35 -11.56
N GLY A 128 7.68 -0.46 -12.60
CA GLY A 128 8.89 -0.90 -13.29
C GLY A 128 8.56 -1.48 -14.66
N ALA A 129 9.43 -2.31 -15.20
CA ALA A 129 9.20 -2.99 -16.47
C ALA A 129 8.18 -4.15 -16.35
N GLY A 130 7.67 -4.64 -17.48
CA GLY A 130 6.78 -5.80 -17.54
C GLY A 130 5.43 -5.55 -16.89
N ASN A 131 4.94 -6.50 -16.13
CA ASN A 131 3.59 -6.52 -15.57
C ASN A 131 3.27 -5.37 -14.59
N ILE A 132 4.29 -4.68 -14.08
CA ILE A 132 4.14 -3.56 -13.14
C ILE A 132 4.28 -2.20 -13.82
N SER A 133 4.46 -2.15 -15.14
CA SER A 133 4.63 -0.90 -15.90
C SER A 133 3.40 -0.01 -15.91
N THR A 134 2.21 -0.61 -15.75
CA THR A 134 0.93 0.09 -15.76
C THR A 134 0.53 0.71 -14.42
N ARG A 135 1.26 0.42 -13.33
CA ARG A 135 0.95 0.96 -11.99
C ARG A 135 1.15 2.48 -11.95
N ILE A 136 0.14 3.21 -11.50
CA ILE A 136 0.18 4.68 -11.37
C ILE A 136 0.20 5.15 -9.92
N LEU A 137 -0.53 4.46 -9.04
CA LEU A 137 -0.54 4.73 -7.60
C LEU A 137 -0.32 3.43 -6.83
N ALA A 138 0.29 3.57 -5.67
CA ALA A 138 0.29 2.57 -4.62
C ALA A 138 -0.56 3.05 -3.45
N TRP A 139 -1.13 2.11 -2.72
CA TRP A 139 -1.88 2.37 -1.49
C TRP A 139 -1.54 1.35 -0.41
N MET A 140 -1.67 1.77 0.86
CA MET A 140 -1.43 0.90 2.00
C MET A 140 -2.28 1.31 3.19
N PHE A 141 -2.91 0.33 3.84
CA PHE A 141 -3.53 0.49 5.16
C PHE A 141 -2.62 -0.07 6.24
N TYR A 142 -2.42 0.68 7.32
CA TYR A 142 -1.84 0.21 8.57
C TYR A 142 -2.96 -0.22 9.50
N LEU A 143 -2.93 -1.46 9.98
CA LEU A 143 -4.00 -2.01 10.82
C LEU A 143 -3.73 -1.85 12.32
N ASN A 144 -2.50 -1.51 12.69
CA ASN A 144 -2.15 -1.25 14.08
C ASN A 144 -1.10 -0.14 14.20
N ASN A 145 -0.91 0.35 15.42
CA ASN A 145 0.19 1.23 15.74
C ASN A 145 1.48 0.39 15.84
N ALA A 146 2.51 0.79 15.13
CA ALA A 146 3.84 0.20 15.24
C ALA A 146 4.90 1.30 15.30
N LYS A 147 5.99 1.04 16.03
CA LYS A 147 7.17 1.93 16.05
C LYS A 147 8.01 1.75 14.78
N SER A 148 7.36 1.86 13.63
CA SER A 148 7.86 1.59 12.29
C SER A 148 6.99 2.37 11.31
N GLY A 149 7.23 2.23 9.99
CA GLY A 149 6.44 2.90 8.96
C GLY A 149 6.93 2.57 7.56
N THR A 150 6.85 3.57 6.69
CA THR A 150 7.37 3.54 5.32
C THR A 150 8.32 4.72 5.15
N ASP A 151 9.59 4.44 4.87
CA ASP A 151 10.61 5.44 4.56
C ASP A 151 10.54 5.75 3.08
N PHE A 152 10.50 7.03 2.74
CA PHE A 152 10.62 7.53 1.37
C PHE A 152 12.01 8.15 1.18
N LEU A 153 12.64 7.89 0.04
CA LEU A 153 14.02 8.36 -0.21
C LEU A 153 14.10 9.89 -0.25
N TYR A 154 13.08 10.53 -0.80
CA TYR A 154 13.06 11.98 -1.01
C TYR A 154 12.07 12.72 -0.10
N TYR A 155 11.34 12.01 0.75
CA TYR A 155 10.27 12.58 1.58
C TYR A 155 10.33 12.04 3.01
N PRO A 156 9.69 12.72 3.97
CA PRO A 156 9.63 12.25 5.35
C PRO A 156 9.00 10.88 5.50
N THR A 157 9.49 10.09 6.45
CA THR A 157 8.92 8.81 6.85
C THR A 157 7.44 8.96 7.24
N VAL A 158 6.59 8.09 6.69
CA VAL A 158 5.21 7.95 7.13
C VAL A 158 5.12 6.88 8.21
N LYS A 159 4.81 7.29 9.44
CA LYS A 159 4.66 6.38 10.59
C LYS A 159 3.40 5.54 10.47
N ALA A 160 3.50 4.26 10.87
CA ALA A 160 2.35 3.39 11.02
C ALA A 160 1.41 3.93 12.11
N LYS A 161 0.14 4.11 11.75
CA LYS A 161 -0.94 4.48 12.66
C LYS A 161 -2.15 3.60 12.35
N LYS A 162 -2.76 3.01 13.39
CA LYS A 162 -3.96 2.17 13.24
C LYS A 162 -5.04 2.92 12.44
N GLY A 163 -5.60 2.27 11.43
CA GLY A 163 -6.66 2.82 10.59
C GLY A 163 -6.20 3.79 9.50
N ARG A 164 -4.90 4.14 9.43
CA ARG A 164 -4.37 5.04 8.40
C ARG A 164 -4.28 4.36 7.05
N CYS A 165 -4.84 5.01 6.02
CA CYS A 165 -4.52 4.74 4.63
C CYS A 165 -3.48 5.73 4.14
N ILE A 166 -2.49 5.28 3.38
CA ILE A 166 -1.58 6.13 2.63
C ILE A 166 -1.68 5.82 1.14
N ILE A 167 -1.56 6.86 0.30
CA ILE A 167 -1.58 6.77 -1.16
C ILE A 167 -0.44 7.60 -1.71
N TRP A 168 0.31 7.07 -2.68
CA TRP A 168 1.43 7.76 -3.32
C TRP A 168 1.62 7.30 -4.77
N PRO A 169 2.28 8.11 -5.64
CA PRO A 169 2.63 7.70 -7.00
C PRO A 169 3.54 6.46 -7.01
N ALA A 170 3.25 5.52 -7.90
CA ALA A 170 4.01 4.26 -8.00
C ALA A 170 5.42 4.42 -8.59
N SER A 171 5.72 5.58 -9.19
CA SER A 171 6.90 5.84 -10.01
C SER A 171 8.18 6.05 -9.20
N TRP A 172 9.31 6.17 -9.92
CA TRP A 172 10.66 6.40 -9.40
C TRP A 172 10.81 7.62 -8.47
N SER A 173 9.93 8.60 -8.58
CA SER A 173 9.93 9.79 -7.70
C SER A 173 9.57 9.45 -6.26
N HIS A 174 8.97 8.29 -6.01
CA HIS A 174 8.52 7.83 -4.69
C HIS A 174 9.18 6.51 -4.28
N ILE A 175 10.50 6.42 -4.51
CA ILE A 175 11.31 5.30 -4.02
C ILE A 175 11.14 5.19 -2.51
N HIS A 176 10.85 3.99 -2.02
CA HIS A 176 10.55 3.75 -0.62
C HIS A 176 10.99 2.36 -0.15
N LYS A 177 10.97 2.16 1.16
CA LYS A 177 11.19 0.87 1.81
C LYS A 177 10.45 0.81 3.15
N SER A 178 10.39 -0.36 3.76
CA SER A 178 9.93 -0.47 5.15
C SER A 178 10.94 0.20 6.09
N SER A 179 10.46 1.03 7.01
CA SER A 179 11.29 1.44 8.15
C SER A 179 11.66 0.21 8.98
N PRO A 180 12.81 0.21 9.68
CA PRO A 180 13.14 -0.86 10.61
C PRO A 180 11.99 -1.17 11.56
N ASN A 181 11.61 -2.44 11.65
CA ASN A 181 10.43 -2.82 12.41
C ASN A 181 10.73 -2.85 13.92
N LYS A 182 9.80 -2.34 14.74
CA LYS A 182 9.85 -2.40 16.20
C LYS A 182 8.47 -2.79 16.72
N GLY A 183 8.29 -4.08 16.93
CA GLY A 183 7.00 -4.67 17.27
C GLY A 183 6.22 -5.12 16.05
N ILE A 184 5.10 -5.78 16.28
CA ILE A 184 4.26 -6.37 15.21
C ILE A 184 3.62 -5.25 14.39
N LYS A 185 3.67 -5.39 13.07
CA LYS A 185 3.03 -4.48 12.11
C LYS A 185 2.22 -5.28 11.10
N TYR A 186 0.93 -4.96 10.97
CA TYR A 186 0.03 -5.50 9.95
C TYR A 186 -0.28 -4.44 8.92
N ILE A 187 -0.17 -4.80 7.65
CA ILE A 187 -0.51 -3.92 6.53
C ILE A 187 -1.31 -4.66 5.45
N ILE A 188 -2.20 -3.91 4.78
CA ILE A 188 -2.80 -4.32 3.51
C ILE A 188 -2.37 -3.31 2.45
N SER A 189 -1.85 -3.76 1.32
CA SER A 189 -1.33 -2.88 0.26
C SER A 189 -1.66 -3.40 -1.13
N GLY A 190 -1.75 -2.47 -2.09
CA GLY A 190 -2.02 -2.78 -3.49
C GLY A 190 -1.82 -1.57 -4.38
N TRP A 191 -2.40 -1.63 -5.58
CA TRP A 191 -2.10 -0.67 -6.63
C TRP A 191 -3.35 -0.20 -7.38
N ILE A 192 -3.19 0.92 -8.05
CA ILE A 192 -4.07 1.44 -9.10
C ILE A 192 -3.25 1.42 -10.38
N SER A 193 -3.80 0.85 -11.45
CA SER A 193 -3.11 0.67 -12.72
C SER A 193 -3.94 1.16 -13.89
N TYR A 194 -3.30 1.47 -15.02
CA TYR A 194 -4.00 1.66 -16.29
C TYR A 194 -4.76 0.38 -16.67
N GLN A 195 -5.86 0.56 -17.41
CA GLN A 195 -6.65 -0.54 -17.97
C GLN A 195 -5.94 -1.19 -19.15
#